data_7c8bd7c73810a8afda8a7cae4797e76e
#
_entry.id   7c8bd7c73810a8afda8a7cae4797e76e
#
_cell.length_a   1.000
_cell.length_b   1.000
_cell.length_c   1.000
_cell.angle_alpha   90.00
_cell.angle_beta   90.00
_cell.angle_gamma   90.00
#
_symmetry.space_group_name_H-M   'P 1'
#
loop_
_entity.id
_entity.type
_entity.pdbx_description
1 polymer ?
#
loop_
_entity_poly.entity_id
_entity_poly.type
_entity_poly.pdbx_seq_one_letter_code
_entity_poly.pdbx_strand_id
1 'polypeptide(L)'
;PLWMLAVAVAFSVIFAKEIYGGTGMNIFNPALVTRAFLFFAWPTKMSGDAVWVSTEKVLGMGNQLPDGFTSATALGQAGANHAVTTPVWDMFTGLMPGSIGETSFIAIMLGAALLLWTRIASWRTMFSVFAGGALVALLFKGLGSADSVSAQLGLEHLLLGGFAFGAVFM
;
A
#
# COMPACT_ATOMS: atom_id res chain seq x y z
N PRO A 1 -10.38 -13.66 -8.15
CA PRO A 1 -11.74 -14.24 -8.08
C PRO A 1 -12.33 -14.06 -6.69
N LEU A 2 -13.62 -13.72 -6.60
CA LEU A 2 -14.29 -13.41 -5.33
C LEU A 2 -14.28 -14.56 -4.31
N TRP A 3 -14.30 -15.81 -4.78
CA TRP A 3 -14.25 -16.98 -3.88
C TRP A 3 -12.95 -17.06 -3.07
N MET A 4 -11.81 -16.66 -3.65
CA MET A 4 -10.52 -16.60 -2.94
C MET A 4 -10.59 -15.60 -1.80
N LEU A 5 -11.16 -14.42 -2.07
CA LEU A 5 -11.38 -13.40 -1.05
C LEU A 5 -12.32 -13.90 0.05
N ALA A 6 -13.43 -14.57 -0.32
CA ALA A 6 -14.36 -15.13 0.65
C ALA A 6 -13.71 -16.15 1.58
N VAL A 7 -12.89 -17.06 1.04
CA VAL A 7 -12.14 -18.04 1.84
C VAL A 7 -11.15 -17.34 2.77
N ALA A 8 -10.38 -16.36 2.27
CA ALA A 8 -9.41 -15.65 3.07
C ALA A 8 -10.05 -14.82 4.20
N VAL A 9 -11.18 -14.16 3.92
CA VAL A 9 -11.93 -13.42 4.93
C VAL A 9 -12.52 -14.37 5.98
N ALA A 10 -13.12 -15.49 5.58
CA ALA A 10 -13.64 -16.49 6.51
C ALA A 10 -12.54 -17.04 7.42
N PHE A 11 -11.39 -17.41 6.84
CA PHE A 11 -10.21 -17.83 7.60
C PHE A 11 -9.79 -16.76 8.61
N SER A 12 -9.62 -15.54 8.16
CA SER A 12 -9.17 -14.42 8.99
C SER A 12 -10.15 -14.10 10.13
N VAL A 13 -11.45 -14.07 9.84
CA VAL A 13 -12.47 -13.81 10.88
C VAL A 13 -12.43 -14.90 11.95
N ILE A 14 -12.37 -16.16 11.56
CA ILE A 14 -12.31 -17.27 12.51
C ILE A 14 -11.04 -17.20 13.34
N PHE A 15 -9.86 -17.20 12.70
CA PHE A 15 -8.58 -17.35 13.38
C PHE A 15 -8.00 -16.09 14.00
N ALA A 16 -8.34 -14.90 13.49
CA ALA A 16 -7.82 -13.65 14.04
C ALA A 16 -8.78 -12.94 14.98
N LYS A 17 -10.06 -13.29 14.97
CA LYS A 17 -11.09 -12.59 15.73
C LYS A 17 -11.93 -13.51 16.62
N GLU A 18 -12.66 -14.49 16.03
CA GLU A 18 -13.67 -15.25 16.76
C GLU A 18 -13.08 -16.20 17.81
N ILE A 19 -11.94 -16.84 17.52
CA ILE A 19 -11.26 -17.74 18.48
C ILE A 19 -10.88 -17.02 19.78
N TYR A 20 -10.61 -15.71 19.71
CA TYR A 20 -10.18 -14.91 20.87
C TYR A 20 -11.33 -14.24 21.60
N GLY A 21 -12.58 -14.42 21.18
CA GLY A 21 -13.76 -13.86 21.84
C GLY A 21 -14.49 -12.77 21.05
N GLY A 22 -14.14 -12.55 19.79
CA GLY A 22 -14.86 -11.67 18.89
C GLY A 22 -14.41 -10.21 18.91
N THR A 23 -15.35 -9.29 18.70
CA THR A 23 -15.06 -7.85 18.55
C THR A 23 -14.45 -7.26 19.82
N GLY A 24 -13.30 -6.64 19.69
CA GLY A 24 -12.54 -6.02 20.78
C GLY A 24 -11.55 -6.94 21.48
N MET A 25 -11.59 -8.25 21.22
CA MET A 25 -10.68 -9.25 21.81
C MET A 25 -9.68 -9.83 20.79
N ASN A 26 -9.70 -9.35 19.57
CA ASN A 26 -8.82 -9.83 18.51
C ASN A 26 -7.36 -9.46 18.77
N ILE A 27 -6.48 -10.46 18.71
CA ILE A 27 -5.02 -10.28 18.88
C ILE A 27 -4.40 -9.74 17.58
N PHE A 28 -4.90 -10.20 16.44
CA PHE A 28 -4.42 -9.77 15.12
C PHE A 28 -5.48 -8.93 14.41
N ASN A 29 -5.02 -8.00 13.58
CA ASN A 29 -5.91 -7.29 12.67
C ASN A 29 -6.42 -8.26 11.59
N PRO A 30 -7.75 -8.53 11.50
CA PRO A 30 -8.30 -9.49 10.54
C PRO A 30 -8.00 -9.11 9.08
N ALA A 31 -7.93 -7.82 8.74
CA ALA A 31 -7.62 -7.38 7.39
C ALA A 31 -6.17 -7.73 6.99
N LEU A 32 -5.22 -7.55 7.91
CA LEU A 32 -3.82 -7.93 7.68
C LEU A 32 -3.65 -9.44 7.57
N VAL A 33 -4.35 -10.21 8.40
CA VAL A 33 -4.34 -11.69 8.32
C VAL A 33 -4.95 -12.17 7.00
N THR A 34 -6.05 -11.55 6.54
CA THR A 34 -6.64 -11.84 5.22
C THR A 34 -5.64 -11.61 4.10
N ARG A 35 -4.95 -10.46 4.12
CA ARG A 35 -3.94 -10.12 3.10
C ARG A 35 -2.76 -11.08 3.14
N ALA A 36 -2.25 -11.40 4.32
CA ALA A 36 -1.17 -12.37 4.49
C ALA A 36 -1.58 -13.76 3.98
N PHE A 37 -2.76 -14.23 4.34
CA PHE A 37 -3.27 -15.51 3.87
C PHE A 37 -3.38 -15.56 2.33
N LEU A 38 -3.92 -14.51 1.71
CA LEU A 38 -4.01 -14.42 0.25
C LEU A 38 -2.62 -14.45 -0.40
N PHE A 39 -1.66 -13.73 0.18
CA PHE A 39 -0.30 -13.66 -0.34
C PHE A 39 0.40 -15.04 -0.30
N PHE A 40 0.27 -15.78 0.79
CA PHE A 40 0.89 -17.09 0.92
C PHE A 40 0.15 -18.18 0.14
N ALA A 41 -1.19 -18.14 0.10
CA ALA A 41 -1.99 -19.15 -0.58
C ALA A 41 -1.98 -18.99 -2.12
N TRP A 42 -1.95 -17.75 -2.61
CA TRP A 42 -2.01 -17.45 -4.06
C TRP A 42 -1.00 -16.36 -4.47
N PRO A 43 0.30 -16.59 -4.32
CA PRO A 43 1.32 -15.57 -4.56
C PRO A 43 1.28 -14.99 -5.98
N THR A 44 1.00 -15.81 -6.99
CA THR A 44 0.92 -15.37 -8.40
C THR A 44 -0.22 -14.40 -8.70
N LYS A 45 -1.30 -14.43 -7.89
CA LYS A 45 -2.43 -13.51 -8.02
C LYS A 45 -2.26 -12.23 -7.20
N MET A 46 -1.33 -12.25 -6.25
CA MET A 46 -1.02 -11.13 -5.35
C MET A 46 0.29 -10.44 -5.70
N SER A 47 1.02 -10.92 -6.72
CA SER A 47 2.27 -10.29 -7.18
C SER A 47 2.00 -8.95 -7.87
N GLY A 48 2.97 -8.04 -7.76
CA GLY A 48 2.84 -6.65 -8.14
C GLY A 48 2.60 -6.35 -9.63
N ASP A 49 2.74 -7.34 -10.51
CA ASP A 49 2.53 -7.16 -11.95
C ASP A 49 1.04 -7.23 -12.37
N ALA A 50 0.16 -7.67 -11.47
CA ALA A 50 -1.29 -7.74 -11.69
C ALA A 50 -2.01 -6.50 -11.17
N VAL A 51 -1.54 -5.31 -11.52
CA VAL A 51 -2.11 -4.03 -11.08
C VAL A 51 -2.97 -3.38 -12.15
N TRP A 52 -3.92 -2.57 -11.70
CA TRP A 52 -4.74 -1.76 -12.58
C TRP A 52 -3.91 -0.59 -13.11
N VAL A 53 -4.00 -0.37 -14.41
CA VAL A 53 -3.38 0.76 -15.09
C VAL A 53 -4.51 1.61 -15.67
N SER A 54 -4.49 2.92 -15.39
CA SER A 54 -5.43 3.84 -16.01
C SER A 54 -5.07 4.00 -17.49
N THR A 55 -5.96 3.56 -18.37
CA THR A 55 -5.81 3.68 -19.83
C THR A 55 -6.36 5.00 -20.35
N GLU A 56 -7.18 5.70 -19.56
CA GLU A 56 -7.79 6.95 -19.95
C GLU A 56 -7.14 8.15 -19.26
N LYS A 57 -7.07 9.28 -19.98
CA LYS A 57 -6.69 10.56 -19.39
C LYS A 57 -7.80 11.05 -18.47
N VAL A 58 -7.58 11.01 -17.19
CA VAL A 58 -8.49 11.63 -16.22
C VAL A 58 -8.14 13.12 -16.13
N LEU A 59 -9.09 13.99 -16.44
CA LEU A 59 -8.93 15.46 -16.42
C LEU A 59 -7.74 15.97 -17.28
N GLY A 60 -7.41 15.28 -18.36
CA GLY A 60 -6.29 15.66 -19.23
C GLY A 60 -4.91 15.29 -18.69
N MET A 61 -4.83 14.67 -17.51
CA MET A 61 -3.60 14.17 -16.89
C MET A 61 -3.53 12.65 -17.04
N GLY A 62 -2.33 12.14 -17.14
CA GLY A 62 -2.04 10.70 -17.31
C GLY A 62 -1.51 10.35 -18.71
N ASN A 63 -0.78 9.25 -18.79
CA ASN A 63 -0.26 8.72 -20.05
C ASN A 63 -1.31 7.77 -20.67
N GLN A 64 -1.54 7.90 -21.97
CA GLN A 64 -2.29 6.90 -22.72
C GLN A 64 -1.43 5.64 -22.83
N LEU A 65 -1.82 4.60 -22.15
CA LEU A 65 -1.26 3.27 -22.32
C LEU A 65 -2.15 2.46 -23.27
N PRO A 66 -1.59 1.62 -24.14
CA PRO A 66 -2.39 0.75 -24.99
C PRO A 66 -3.21 -0.23 -24.15
N ASP A 67 -4.43 -0.57 -24.61
CA ASP A 67 -5.30 -1.54 -23.98
C ASP A 67 -4.56 -2.86 -23.71
N GLY A 68 -4.70 -3.36 -22.48
CA GLY A 68 -4.08 -4.63 -22.06
C GLY A 68 -2.65 -4.53 -21.58
N PHE A 69 -2.10 -3.32 -21.41
CA PHE A 69 -0.76 -3.13 -20.87
C PHE A 69 -0.80 -3.17 -19.32
N THR A 70 -0.12 -4.14 -18.74
CA THR A 70 0.20 -4.16 -17.32
C THR A 70 1.57 -3.53 -17.09
N SER A 71 1.63 -2.48 -16.30
CA SER A 71 2.89 -1.82 -15.94
C SER A 71 3.29 -2.22 -14.53
N ALA A 72 4.58 -2.40 -14.31
CA ALA A 72 5.12 -2.61 -12.98
C ALA A 72 4.82 -1.40 -12.09
N THR A 73 4.45 -1.64 -10.83
CA THR A 73 4.30 -0.57 -9.83
C THR A 73 5.62 0.18 -9.67
N ALA A 74 5.57 1.43 -9.20
CA ALA A 74 6.80 2.19 -8.92
C ALA A 74 7.76 1.43 -7.99
N LEU A 75 7.22 0.67 -7.04
CA LEU A 75 8.00 -0.19 -6.15
C LEU A 75 8.58 -1.41 -6.90
N GLY A 76 7.82 -2.01 -7.82
CA GLY A 76 8.28 -3.10 -8.69
C GLY A 76 9.39 -2.63 -9.65
N GLN A 77 9.28 -1.42 -10.20
CA GLN A 77 10.33 -0.80 -11.02
C GLN A 77 11.63 -0.59 -10.23
N ALA A 78 11.52 -0.08 -9.00
CA ALA A 78 12.68 0.07 -8.11
C ALA A 78 13.36 -1.27 -7.81
N GLY A 79 12.57 -2.33 -7.60
CA GLY A 79 13.10 -3.68 -7.36
C GLY A 79 13.77 -4.32 -8.57
N ALA A 80 13.25 -4.08 -9.78
CA ALA A 80 13.74 -4.70 -11.02
C ALA A 80 14.91 -3.91 -11.65
N ASN A 81 14.78 -2.58 -11.73
CA ASN A 81 15.69 -1.72 -12.51
C ASN A 81 16.54 -0.81 -11.64
N HIS A 82 16.41 -0.87 -10.33
CA HIS A 82 17.07 0.04 -9.38
C HIS A 82 16.81 1.53 -9.68
N ALA A 83 15.74 1.85 -10.39
CA ALA A 83 15.36 3.23 -10.71
C ALA A 83 13.83 3.36 -10.75
N VAL A 84 13.30 4.40 -10.15
CA VAL A 84 11.89 4.78 -10.24
C VAL A 84 11.75 5.85 -11.30
N THR A 85 11.01 5.54 -12.36
CA THR A 85 10.73 6.47 -13.45
C THR A 85 9.49 7.32 -13.21
N THR A 86 8.70 6.96 -12.20
CA THR A 86 7.44 7.66 -11.86
C THR A 86 7.76 8.98 -11.16
N PRO A 87 7.31 10.14 -11.68
CA PRO A 87 7.54 11.42 -11.02
C PRO A 87 6.79 11.48 -9.68
N VAL A 88 7.39 12.18 -8.71
CA VAL A 88 6.83 12.32 -7.35
C VAL A 88 5.44 12.94 -7.37
N TRP A 89 5.16 13.82 -8.34
CA TRP A 89 3.84 14.44 -8.50
C TRP A 89 2.74 13.41 -8.81
N ASP A 90 3.04 12.42 -9.64
CA ASP A 90 2.10 11.35 -9.98
C ASP A 90 1.84 10.42 -8.77
N MET A 91 2.82 10.26 -7.89
CA MET A 91 2.64 9.54 -6.62
C MET A 91 1.68 10.29 -5.67
N PHE A 92 1.72 11.62 -5.64
CA PHE A 92 0.80 12.43 -4.84
C PHE A 92 -0.63 12.40 -5.39
N THR A 93 -0.77 12.57 -6.70
CA THR A 93 -2.08 12.63 -7.36
C THR A 93 -2.73 11.27 -7.55
N GLY A 94 -1.91 10.20 -7.61
CA GLY A 94 -2.39 8.84 -7.82
C GLY A 94 -2.47 8.42 -9.28
N LEU A 95 -1.85 9.16 -10.19
CA LEU A 95 -1.76 8.84 -11.62
C LEU A 95 -0.64 7.83 -11.90
N MET A 96 -0.53 6.82 -11.06
CA MET A 96 0.47 5.76 -11.15
C MET A 96 -0.18 4.38 -11.10
N PRO A 97 0.47 3.34 -11.68
CA PRO A 97 0.02 1.97 -11.55
C PRO A 97 0.06 1.53 -10.08
N GLY A 98 -1.03 0.96 -9.59
CA GLY A 98 -1.10 0.51 -8.20
C GLY A 98 -2.40 -0.20 -7.85
N SER A 99 -2.53 -0.62 -6.61
CA SER A 99 -3.74 -1.26 -6.10
C SER A 99 -4.86 -0.24 -5.87
N ILE A 100 -6.10 -0.71 -5.94
CA ILE A 100 -7.28 0.14 -5.71
C ILE A 100 -7.22 0.73 -4.29
N GLY A 101 -7.29 2.06 -4.21
CA GLY A 101 -7.37 2.81 -2.95
C GLY A 101 -6.01 3.22 -2.36
N GLU A 102 -4.87 2.75 -2.89
CA GLU A 102 -3.54 3.09 -2.35
C GLU A 102 -2.71 4.04 -3.23
N THR A 103 -3.18 4.37 -4.43
CA THR A 103 -2.38 5.14 -5.40
C THR A 103 -2.30 6.63 -5.09
N SER A 104 -3.37 7.24 -4.56
CA SER A 104 -3.41 8.68 -4.31
C SER A 104 -3.12 9.02 -2.86
N PHE A 105 -1.94 9.58 -2.60
CA PHE A 105 -1.58 10.05 -1.27
C PHE A 105 -2.51 11.17 -0.77
N ILE A 106 -2.93 12.08 -1.65
CA ILE A 106 -3.85 13.16 -1.31
C ILE A 106 -5.20 12.60 -0.82
N ALA A 107 -5.77 11.62 -1.52
CA ALA A 107 -7.03 10.99 -1.12
C ALA A 107 -6.91 10.27 0.24
N ILE A 108 -5.79 9.59 0.48
CA ILE A 108 -5.49 8.93 1.77
C ILE A 108 -5.43 9.97 2.88
N MET A 109 -4.75 11.11 2.67
CA MET A 109 -4.65 12.18 3.67
C MET A 109 -5.98 12.86 3.95
N LEU A 110 -6.87 13.01 2.96
CA LEU A 110 -8.23 13.47 3.17
C LEU A 110 -9.03 12.49 4.05
N GLY A 111 -8.90 11.20 3.78
CA GLY A 111 -9.47 10.15 4.63
C GLY A 111 -8.92 10.19 6.05
N ALA A 112 -7.61 10.39 6.22
CA ALA A 112 -6.98 10.56 7.52
C ALA A 112 -7.53 11.76 8.29
N ALA A 113 -7.69 12.91 7.63
CA ALA A 113 -8.26 14.11 8.22
C ALA A 113 -9.69 13.88 8.73
N LEU A 114 -10.51 13.17 7.94
CA LEU A 114 -11.88 12.82 8.33
C LEU A 114 -11.89 11.88 9.54
N LEU A 115 -11.02 10.86 9.57
CA LEU A 115 -10.92 9.93 10.70
C LEU A 115 -10.43 10.61 11.98
N LEU A 116 -9.53 11.56 11.87
CA LEU A 116 -9.06 12.37 13.01
C LEU A 116 -10.14 13.33 13.51
N TRP A 117 -10.88 13.96 12.59
CA TRP A 117 -11.98 14.86 12.94
C TRP A 117 -13.10 14.12 13.66
N THR A 118 -13.48 12.95 13.17
CA THR A 118 -14.49 12.10 13.81
C THR A 118 -13.98 11.41 15.09
N ARG A 119 -12.70 11.56 15.43
CA ARG A 119 -12.03 10.92 16.57
C ARG A 119 -12.11 9.38 16.58
N ILE A 120 -12.35 8.78 15.43
CA ILE A 120 -12.35 7.31 15.28
C ILE A 120 -10.92 6.78 15.35
N ALA A 121 -9.97 7.51 14.73
CA ALA A 121 -8.58 7.12 14.70
C ALA A 121 -7.72 7.95 15.66
N SER A 122 -6.62 7.35 16.12
CA SER A 122 -5.65 7.97 17.01
C SER A 122 -4.55 8.68 16.18
N TRP A 123 -4.45 10.01 16.31
CA TRP A 123 -3.38 10.78 15.66
C TRP A 123 -1.97 10.33 16.08
N ARG A 124 -1.84 9.86 17.34
CA ARG A 124 -0.55 9.38 17.88
C ARG A 124 -0.07 8.14 17.13
N THR A 125 -0.96 7.19 16.87
CA THR A 125 -0.65 5.96 16.14
C THR A 125 -0.26 6.28 14.70
N MET A 126 -1.07 7.08 13.99
CA MET A 126 -0.75 7.50 12.62
C MET A 126 0.60 8.19 12.55
N PHE A 127 0.84 9.17 13.43
CA PHE A 127 2.09 9.91 13.46
C PHE A 127 3.30 9.00 13.76
N SER A 128 3.16 8.07 14.73
CA SER A 128 4.26 7.16 15.07
C SER A 128 4.62 6.21 13.92
N VAL A 129 3.64 5.76 13.14
CA VAL A 129 3.90 4.91 11.95
C VAL A 129 4.63 5.71 10.88
N PHE A 130 4.19 6.93 10.56
CA PHE A 130 4.88 7.79 9.59
C PHE A 130 6.29 8.19 10.06
N ALA A 131 6.43 8.56 11.33
CA ALA A 131 7.74 8.90 11.90
C ALA A 131 8.68 7.69 11.93
N GLY A 132 8.20 6.53 12.33
CA GLY A 132 8.95 5.28 12.30
C GLY A 132 9.37 4.89 10.89
N GLY A 133 8.46 4.95 9.92
CA GLY A 133 8.75 4.70 8.51
C GLY A 133 9.79 5.65 7.95
N ALA A 134 9.66 6.96 8.24
CA ALA A 134 10.64 7.97 7.82
C ALA A 134 12.02 7.70 8.42
N LEU A 135 12.07 7.37 9.72
CA LEU A 135 13.32 7.05 10.39
C LEU A 135 14.01 5.83 9.76
N VAL A 136 13.25 4.76 9.54
CA VAL A 136 13.76 3.55 8.89
C VAL A 136 14.23 3.83 7.47
N ALA A 137 13.45 4.60 6.68
CA ALA A 137 13.83 4.98 5.32
C ALA A 137 15.15 5.78 5.29
N LEU A 138 15.33 6.70 6.23
CA LEU A 138 16.56 7.49 6.36
C LEU A 138 17.75 6.64 6.83
N LEU A 139 17.53 5.70 7.75
CA LEU A 139 18.57 4.76 8.18
C LEU A 139 19.06 3.90 7.03
N PHE A 140 18.14 3.34 6.24
CA PHE A 140 18.51 2.53 5.07
C PHE A 140 19.15 3.38 3.96
N LYS A 141 18.75 4.62 3.81
CA LYS A 141 19.44 5.55 2.89
C LYS A 141 20.87 5.86 3.32
N GLY A 142 21.13 5.94 4.63
CA GLY A 142 22.46 6.26 5.17
C GLY A 142 23.38 5.05 5.35
N LEU A 143 22.82 3.87 5.68
CA LEU A 143 23.57 2.67 6.02
C LEU A 143 23.45 1.56 4.96
N GLY A 144 22.46 1.65 4.06
CA GLY A 144 22.23 0.66 3.01
C GLY A 144 23.29 0.69 1.92
N SER A 145 23.50 -0.45 1.26
CA SER A 145 24.29 -0.49 0.02
C SER A 145 23.59 0.34 -1.06
N ALA A 146 24.36 0.99 -1.93
CA ALA A 146 23.84 1.83 -3.03
C ALA A 146 22.86 1.08 -3.94
N ASP A 147 22.95 -0.24 -4.00
CA ASP A 147 22.07 -1.11 -4.80
C ASP A 147 20.77 -1.48 -4.11
N SER A 148 20.56 -1.11 -2.85
CA SER A 148 19.31 -1.43 -2.16
C SER A 148 18.17 -0.49 -2.58
N VAL A 149 16.99 -1.03 -2.84
CA VAL A 149 15.78 -0.29 -3.19
C VAL A 149 15.46 0.79 -2.15
N SER A 150 15.66 0.48 -0.87
CA SER A 150 15.41 1.40 0.23
C SER A 150 16.39 2.58 0.27
N ALA A 151 17.64 2.39 -0.17
CA ALA A 151 18.63 3.47 -0.24
C ALA A 151 18.31 4.44 -1.38
N GLN A 152 17.76 3.95 -2.48
CA GLN A 152 17.41 4.75 -3.64
C GLN A 152 16.14 5.57 -3.42
N LEU A 153 15.08 4.95 -2.92
CA LEU A 153 13.78 5.61 -2.71
C LEU A 153 13.79 6.61 -1.54
N GLY A 154 14.54 6.32 -0.47
CA GLY A 154 14.55 7.20 0.70
C GLY A 154 13.14 7.50 1.22
N LEU A 155 12.80 8.79 1.39
CA LEU A 155 11.48 9.21 1.89
C LEU A 155 10.34 8.98 0.89
N GLU A 156 10.62 8.83 -0.39
CA GLU A 156 9.61 8.51 -1.41
C GLU A 156 8.94 7.16 -1.14
N HIS A 157 9.62 6.28 -0.41
CA HIS A 157 9.07 5.00 0.03
C HIS A 157 7.79 5.15 0.86
N LEU A 158 7.62 6.26 1.57
CA LEU A 158 6.41 6.55 2.34
C LEU A 158 5.19 6.82 1.46
N LEU A 159 5.42 7.24 0.22
CA LEU A 159 4.38 7.55 -0.77
C LEU A 159 4.01 6.33 -1.62
N LEU A 160 4.85 5.30 -1.59
CA LEU A 160 4.74 4.13 -2.45
C LEU A 160 4.07 2.94 -1.75
N GLY A 161 3.39 2.13 -2.55
CA GLY A 161 2.72 0.93 -2.07
C GLY A 161 1.67 1.25 -1.02
N GLY A 162 1.33 0.25 -0.23
CA GLY A 162 0.30 0.37 0.80
C GLY A 162 0.77 1.03 2.10
N PHE A 163 1.95 1.67 2.18
CA PHE A 163 2.46 2.21 3.43
C PHE A 163 1.56 3.30 4.00
N ALA A 164 1.26 4.35 3.21
CA ALA A 164 0.40 5.44 3.64
C ALA A 164 -1.02 4.95 3.96
N PHE A 165 -1.56 4.06 3.13
CA PHE A 165 -2.85 3.43 3.36
C PHE A 165 -2.86 2.62 4.67
N GLY A 166 -1.84 1.79 4.90
CA GLY A 166 -1.69 1.02 6.13
C GLY A 166 -1.55 1.89 7.37
N ALA A 167 -0.78 2.97 7.29
CA ALA A 167 -0.57 3.91 8.39
C ALA A 167 -1.87 4.63 8.83
N VAL A 168 -2.80 4.84 7.90
CA VAL A 168 -4.05 5.57 8.15
C VAL A 168 -5.22 4.64 8.49
N PHE A 169 -5.36 3.52 7.78
CA PHE A 169 -6.59 2.70 7.83
C PHE A 169 -6.40 1.33 8.50
N MET A 170 -5.19 0.90 8.79
CA MET A 170 -4.87 -0.36 9.44
C MET A 170 -4.23 -0.16 10.81
#